data_b218acce622725e7b9c4ca7695fba7b0
#
_entry.id   b218acce622725e7b9c4ca7695fba7b0
#
_cell.length_a   1.000
_cell.length_b   1.000
_cell.length_c   1.000
_cell.angle_alpha   90.00
_cell.angle_beta   90.00
_cell.angle_gamma   90.00
#
_symmetry.space_group_name_H-M   'P 1'
#
loop_
_entity.id
_entity.type
_entity.pdbx_description
1 polymer ?
#
loop_
_entity_poly.entity_id
_entity_poly.type
_entity_poly.pdbx_seq_one_letter_code
_entity_poly.pdbx_strand_id
1 'polypeptide(L)'
;MEIQGRIIAVLPLKSGRSAKGEWKSQQYVLETDDKYPKRLLFDLFGENKINEFDIQQGDFVTVSFDPDAHQKDGRWFGSNRAWDVKKG
;
A
#
# COMPACT_ATOMS: atom_id res chain seq x y z
N MET A 1 2.03 -10.60 6.71
CA MET A 1 1.34 -11.29 5.60
C MET A 1 1.99 -10.92 4.27
N GLU A 2 1.87 -11.79 3.30
CA GLU A 2 2.48 -11.59 2.00
C GLU A 2 1.49 -11.91 0.90
N ILE A 3 1.44 -11.08 -0.15
CA ILE A 3 0.55 -11.28 -1.27
C ILE A 3 1.28 -10.93 -2.57
N GLN A 4 1.02 -11.68 -3.62
CA GLN A 4 1.65 -11.50 -4.91
C GLN A 4 0.60 -11.19 -5.97
N GLY A 5 0.90 -10.26 -6.85
CA GLY A 5 -0.02 -9.91 -7.94
C GLY A 5 0.48 -8.72 -8.74
N ARG A 6 -0.40 -8.23 -9.60
CA ARG A 6 -0.10 -7.11 -10.49
C ARG A 6 -0.71 -5.83 -9.94
N ILE A 7 0.04 -4.75 -10.03
CA ILE A 7 -0.45 -3.42 -9.63
C ILE A 7 -1.40 -2.92 -10.72
N ILE A 8 -2.66 -2.78 -10.36
CA ILE A 8 -3.69 -2.31 -11.30
C ILE A 8 -4.03 -0.84 -11.14
N ALA A 9 -3.64 -0.22 -10.02
CA ALA A 9 -3.86 1.20 -9.80
C ALA A 9 -2.78 1.77 -8.86
N VAL A 10 -2.35 2.98 -9.17
CA VAL A 10 -1.48 3.79 -8.32
C VAL A 10 -2.28 5.06 -8.01
N LEU A 11 -2.64 5.25 -6.74
CA LEU A 11 -3.44 6.39 -6.33
C LEU A 11 -2.56 7.63 -6.14
N PRO A 12 -3.16 8.83 -6.13
CA PRO A 12 -2.38 10.05 -5.94
C PRO A 12 -1.64 10.07 -4.60
N LEU A 13 -0.43 10.63 -4.62
CA LEU A 13 0.39 10.80 -3.44
C LEU A 13 -0.33 11.69 -2.43
N LYS A 14 -0.33 11.26 -1.17
CA LYS A 14 -0.85 12.05 -0.06
C LYS A 14 0.31 12.60 0.76
N SER A 15 0.19 13.83 1.21
CA SER A 15 1.19 14.45 2.06
C SER A 15 0.51 15.31 3.11
N GLY A 16 1.23 15.57 4.20
CA GLY A 16 0.76 16.43 5.27
C GLY A 16 1.91 16.82 6.18
N ARG A 17 1.59 17.66 7.16
CA ARG A 17 2.55 18.07 8.18
C ARG A 17 2.05 17.67 9.56
N SER A 18 2.98 17.20 10.37
CA SER A 18 2.73 16.90 11.77
C SER A 18 3.76 17.61 12.63
N ALA A 19 3.64 17.47 13.95
CA ALA A 19 4.62 18.05 14.88
C ALA A 19 6.04 17.54 14.63
N LYS A 20 6.18 16.39 13.97
CA LYS A 20 7.48 15.78 13.65
C LYS A 20 8.00 16.13 12.26
N GLY A 21 7.26 16.95 11.50
CA GLY A 21 7.63 17.34 10.16
C GLY A 21 6.65 16.88 9.09
N GLU A 22 7.10 16.91 7.86
CA GLU A 22 6.29 16.52 6.71
C GLU A 22 6.28 14.98 6.55
N TRP A 23 5.09 14.44 6.22
CA TRP A 23 4.95 13.03 5.93
C TRP A 23 4.33 12.83 4.54
N LYS A 24 4.65 11.69 3.93
CA LYS A 24 4.07 11.29 2.65
C LYS A 24 3.62 9.85 2.72
N SER A 25 2.50 9.57 2.08
CA SER A 25 2.00 8.20 1.93
C SER A 25 1.36 8.04 0.56
N GLN A 26 1.34 6.82 0.07
CA GLN A 26 0.72 6.51 -1.21
C GLN A 26 0.03 5.16 -1.14
N GLN A 27 -1.14 5.08 -1.77
CA GLN A 27 -1.93 3.86 -1.83
C GLN A 27 -1.82 3.23 -3.20
N TYR A 28 -1.88 1.91 -3.21
CA TYR A 28 -1.81 1.10 -4.43
C TYR A 28 -2.84 0.00 -4.35
N VAL A 29 -3.31 -0.44 -5.51
CA VAL A 29 -4.19 -1.60 -5.59
C VAL A 29 -3.47 -2.71 -6.35
N LEU A 30 -3.40 -3.88 -5.72
CA LEU A 30 -2.83 -5.08 -6.29
C LEU A 30 -3.97 -6.06 -6.58
N GLU A 31 -3.91 -6.73 -7.73
CA GLU A 31 -4.84 -7.80 -8.08
C GLU A 31 -4.07 -9.11 -8.19
N THR A 32 -4.53 -10.13 -7.49
CA THR A 32 -3.89 -11.44 -7.50
C THR A 32 -4.11 -12.13 -8.85
N ASP A 33 -3.14 -12.96 -9.24
CA ASP A 33 -3.22 -13.74 -10.48
C ASP A 33 -3.78 -15.12 -10.17
N ASP A 34 -5.05 -15.15 -9.76
CA ASP A 34 -5.76 -16.35 -9.37
C ASP A 34 -6.96 -16.60 -10.30
N LYS A 35 -7.52 -17.82 -10.22
CA LYS A 35 -8.77 -18.14 -10.90
C LYS A 35 -9.91 -17.19 -10.47
N TYR A 36 -9.92 -16.81 -9.20
CA TYR A 36 -10.84 -15.83 -8.64
C TYR A 36 -10.02 -14.65 -8.08
N PRO A 37 -9.67 -13.68 -8.94
CA PRO A 37 -8.78 -12.60 -8.52
C PRO A 37 -9.32 -11.81 -7.35
N LYS A 38 -8.43 -11.50 -6.41
CA LYS A 38 -8.74 -10.66 -5.25
C LYS A 38 -7.94 -9.37 -5.37
N ARG A 39 -8.47 -8.32 -4.79
CA ARG A 39 -7.82 -7.01 -4.80
C ARG A 39 -7.41 -6.63 -3.39
N LEU A 40 -6.22 -6.07 -3.30
CA LEU A 40 -5.68 -5.55 -2.04
C LEU A 40 -5.34 -4.09 -2.21
N LEU A 41 -5.93 -3.25 -1.37
CA LEU A 41 -5.52 -1.85 -1.24
C LEU A 41 -4.49 -1.79 -0.12
N PHE A 42 -3.29 -1.28 -0.40
CA PHE A 42 -2.24 -1.19 0.60
C PHE A 42 -1.58 0.19 0.57
N ASP A 43 -0.99 0.55 1.71
CA ASP A 43 -0.35 1.84 1.91
C ASP A 43 1.15 1.68 2.03
N LEU A 44 1.90 2.56 1.39
CA LEU A 44 3.31 2.80 1.69
C LEU A 44 3.42 4.13 2.42
N PHE A 45 4.09 4.11 3.55
CA PHE A 45 4.28 5.30 4.36
C PHE A 45 5.76 5.69 4.38
N GLY A 46 6.03 6.95 4.03
CA GLY A 46 7.38 7.48 4.00
C GLY A 46 7.91 7.68 2.58
N GLU A 47 8.42 8.87 2.31
CA GLU A 47 8.94 9.24 0.99
C GLU A 47 10.06 8.31 0.54
N ASN A 48 10.94 7.90 1.47
CA ASN A 48 12.06 7.02 1.15
C ASN A 48 11.59 5.69 0.59
N LYS A 49 10.58 5.09 1.21
CA LYS A 49 10.03 3.81 0.75
C LYS A 49 9.31 3.96 -0.58
N ILE A 50 8.55 5.04 -0.74
CA ILE A 50 7.82 5.31 -1.99
C ILE A 50 8.80 5.42 -3.14
N ASN A 51 9.90 6.15 -2.96
CA ASN A 51 10.93 6.33 -3.98
C ASN A 51 11.75 5.07 -4.22
N GLU A 52 12.09 4.35 -3.14
CA GLU A 52 12.89 3.14 -3.23
C GLU A 52 12.19 2.05 -4.01
N PHE A 53 10.93 1.79 -3.71
CA PHE A 53 10.17 0.74 -4.36
C PHE A 53 9.70 1.14 -5.76
N ASP A 54 9.46 2.41 -5.99
CA ASP A 54 9.08 2.96 -7.31
C ASP A 54 8.03 2.09 -8.02
N ILE A 55 6.93 1.84 -7.34
CA ILE A 55 5.87 0.97 -7.84
C ILE A 55 5.09 1.67 -8.95
N GLN A 56 4.98 1.01 -10.09
CA GLN A 56 4.25 1.52 -11.24
C GLN A 56 3.07 0.63 -11.58
N GLN A 57 2.05 1.20 -12.20
CA GLN A 57 0.94 0.41 -12.72
C GLN A 57 1.45 -0.62 -13.73
N GLY A 58 1.01 -1.85 -13.57
CA GLY A 58 1.44 -2.96 -14.41
C GLY A 58 2.58 -3.78 -13.81
N ASP A 59 3.22 -3.30 -12.76
CA ASP A 59 4.28 -4.07 -12.08
C ASP A 59 3.72 -5.31 -11.42
N PHE A 60 4.46 -6.42 -11.54
CA PHE A 60 4.16 -7.64 -10.81
C PHE A 60 5.03 -7.66 -9.55
N VAL A 61 4.40 -7.72 -8.38
CA VAL A 61 5.11 -7.54 -7.12
C VAL A 61 4.67 -8.55 -6.07
N THR A 62 5.53 -8.76 -5.10
CA THR A 62 5.21 -9.45 -3.85
C THR A 62 5.26 -8.42 -2.73
N VAL A 63 4.14 -8.22 -2.06
CA VAL A 63 3.98 -7.21 -1.01
C VAL A 63 3.90 -7.90 0.33
N SER A 64 4.77 -7.49 1.25
CA SER A 64 4.69 -7.88 2.66
C SER A 64 4.01 -6.76 3.43
N PHE A 65 2.94 -7.08 4.13
CA PHE A 65 2.10 -6.08 4.78
C PHE A 65 1.53 -6.60 6.09
N ASP A 66 1.13 -5.66 6.94
CA ASP A 66 0.42 -5.96 8.17
C ASP A 66 -0.98 -5.35 8.09
N PRO A 67 -2.03 -6.16 8.21
CA PRO A 67 -3.38 -5.63 8.31
C PRO A 67 -3.61 -5.03 9.68
N ASP A 68 -4.33 -3.93 9.73
CA ASP A 68 -4.66 -3.26 10.97
C ASP A 68 -6.07 -2.70 10.89
N ALA A 69 -6.67 -2.50 12.04
CA ALA A 69 -7.96 -1.86 12.14
C ALA A 69 -7.98 -0.93 13.34
N HIS A 70 -8.62 0.21 13.19
CA HIS A 70 -8.75 1.15 14.28
C HIS A 70 -10.14 1.76 14.30
N GLN A 71 -10.56 2.20 15.48
CA GLN A 71 -11.87 2.80 15.68
C GLN A 71 -11.71 4.32 15.86
N LYS A 72 -12.55 5.07 15.17
CA LYS A 72 -12.63 6.51 15.31
C LYS A 72 -14.07 6.94 15.19
N ASP A 73 -14.55 7.70 16.19
CA ASP A 73 -15.93 8.21 16.21
C ASP A 73 -16.98 7.13 16.00
N GLY A 74 -16.78 5.97 16.61
CA GLY A 74 -17.71 4.84 16.52
C GLY A 74 -17.62 4.05 15.22
N ARG A 75 -16.70 4.38 14.34
CA ARG A 75 -16.50 3.67 13.07
C ARG A 75 -15.19 2.91 13.06
N TRP A 76 -15.20 1.75 12.42
CA TRP A 76 -13.98 0.97 12.22
C TRP A 76 -13.42 1.23 10.84
N PHE A 77 -12.10 1.45 10.81
CA PHE A 77 -11.33 1.63 9.56
C PHE A 77 -10.27 0.55 9.49
N GLY A 78 -10.20 -0.08 8.33
CA GLY A 78 -9.15 -1.06 8.06
C GLY A 78 -8.07 -0.47 7.18
N SER A 79 -6.84 -0.93 7.38
CA SER A 79 -5.72 -0.56 6.54
C SER A 79 -4.75 -1.72 6.42
N ASN A 80 -3.99 -1.72 5.33
CA ASN A 80 -2.94 -2.70 5.08
C ASN A 80 -1.66 -1.92 4.84
N ARG A 81 -0.75 -1.91 5.81
CA ARG A 81 0.50 -1.18 5.69
C ARG A 81 1.59 -2.09 5.17
N ALA A 82 2.12 -1.77 3.99
CA ALA A 82 3.22 -2.51 3.42
C ALA A 82 4.53 -2.07 4.05
N TRP A 83 5.39 -3.05 4.34
CA TRP A 83 6.72 -2.78 4.88
C TRP A 83 7.82 -3.31 3.97
N ASP A 84 7.48 -4.11 2.97
CA ASP A 84 8.42 -4.55 1.95
C ASP A 84 7.68 -4.85 0.65
N VAL A 85 8.33 -4.56 -0.48
CA VAL A 85 7.80 -4.83 -1.81
C VAL A 85 8.93 -5.33 -2.68
N LYS A 86 8.74 -6.49 -3.28
CA LYS A 86 9.71 -7.08 -4.21
C LYS A 86 9.09 -7.16 -5.60
N LYS A 87 9.80 -6.62 -6.59
CA LYS A 87 9.39 -6.70 -7.99
C LYS A 87 9.89 -8.00 -8.61
N GLY A 88 9.07 -8.57 -9.49
CA GLY A 88 9.52 -9.75 -10.21
C GLY A 88 8.53 -10.86 -10.33
#